data_68665f5c1ecc837b85e97fc7b19e779f
#
_entry.id   68665f5c1ecc837b85e97fc7b19e779f
#
_cell.length_a   1.000
_cell.length_b   1.000
_cell.length_c   1.000
_cell.angle_alpha   90.00
_cell.angle_beta   90.00
_cell.angle_gamma   90.00
#
_symmetry.space_group_name_H-M   'P 1'
#
loop_
_entity.id
_entity.type
_entity.pdbx_description
1 polymer ?
#
loop_
_entity_poly.entity_id
_entity_poly.type
_entity_poly.pdbx_seq_one_letter_code
_entity_poly.pdbx_strand_id
1 'polypeptide(L)'
;MKALKTILIAFLLLQTAVSFGQTKEETIAWIKEKLLNNTLLHSPRYSVKGGHNKFSLQSVDECTIVYRYERYFEDGRPSVVLEEQLPIAKIKIDSYISSNGKVFLLATSTNEEVIRGRNLTEGTNYLKKSSNIEVPNTDNLHERLTKALNHLATFCQNKRETF
;
A
#
# COMPACT_ATOMS: atom_id res chain seq x y z
N MET A 1 -13.52 -31.59 40.36
CA MET A 1 -13.57 -31.68 38.88
C MET A 1 -14.49 -30.64 38.22
N LYS A 2 -15.60 -30.22 38.81
CA LYS A 2 -16.49 -29.18 38.23
C LYS A 2 -15.81 -27.79 38.16
N ALA A 3 -15.11 -27.36 39.21
CA ALA A 3 -14.44 -26.07 39.26
C ALA A 3 -13.32 -25.92 38.18
N LEU A 4 -12.56 -26.98 37.91
CA LEU A 4 -11.50 -26.97 36.92
C LEU A 4 -12.04 -26.79 35.50
N LYS A 5 -13.19 -27.41 35.18
CA LYS A 5 -13.87 -27.25 33.89
C LYS A 5 -14.39 -25.82 33.70
N THR A 6 -14.91 -25.20 34.75
CA THR A 6 -15.42 -23.81 34.68
C THR A 6 -14.29 -22.81 34.47
N ILE A 7 -13.14 -23.02 35.13
CA ILE A 7 -11.95 -22.16 34.92
C ILE A 7 -11.41 -22.32 33.51
N LEU A 8 -11.35 -23.53 32.94
CA LEU A 8 -10.88 -23.78 31.60
C LEU A 8 -11.78 -23.12 30.54
N ILE A 9 -13.10 -23.17 30.71
CA ILE A 9 -14.08 -22.53 29.82
C ILE A 9 -13.98 -21.01 29.91
N ALA A 10 -13.82 -20.46 31.14
CA ALA A 10 -13.62 -19.02 31.33
C ALA A 10 -12.32 -18.54 30.66
N PHE A 11 -11.24 -19.31 30.71
CA PHE A 11 -9.97 -19.01 30.08
C PHE A 11 -10.06 -19.06 28.53
N LEU A 12 -10.79 -20.04 28.01
CA LEU A 12 -11.08 -20.15 26.57
C LEU A 12 -11.94 -18.98 26.02
N LEU A 13 -12.94 -18.56 26.84
CA LEU A 13 -13.79 -17.41 26.48
C LEU A 13 -13.03 -16.07 26.56
N LEU A 14 -12.06 -15.91 27.46
CA LEU A 14 -11.19 -14.74 27.50
C LEU A 14 -10.27 -14.68 26.27
N GLN A 15 -9.84 -15.80 25.72
CA GLN A 15 -9.00 -15.84 24.51
C GLN A 15 -9.77 -15.46 23.25
N THR A 16 -11.08 -15.69 23.19
CA THR A 16 -11.91 -15.30 22.05
C THR A 16 -12.26 -13.81 22.02
N ALA A 17 -12.14 -13.11 23.16
CA ALA A 17 -12.39 -11.67 23.25
C ALA A 17 -11.22 -10.81 22.76
N VAL A 18 -10.04 -11.37 22.45
CA VAL A 18 -8.85 -10.65 21.97
C VAL A 18 -8.71 -10.74 20.44
N SER A 19 -9.76 -11.11 19.72
CA SER A 19 -9.84 -10.81 18.29
C SER A 19 -10.23 -9.33 18.12
N PHE A 20 -9.44 -8.42 18.68
CA PHE A 20 -9.50 -7.01 18.32
C PHE A 20 -9.10 -6.91 16.85
N GLY A 21 -10.06 -6.68 15.97
CA GLY A 21 -9.76 -6.21 14.65
C GLY A 21 -8.80 -5.03 14.79
N GLN A 22 -7.70 -5.02 14.03
CA GLN A 22 -6.76 -3.91 14.06
C GLN A 22 -7.51 -2.59 13.92
N THR A 23 -7.22 -1.63 14.77
CA THR A 23 -7.79 -0.29 14.63
C THR A 23 -7.28 0.36 13.34
N LYS A 24 -7.95 1.39 12.90
CA LYS A 24 -7.52 2.20 11.76
C LYS A 24 -6.10 2.72 11.95
N GLU A 25 -5.81 3.25 13.13
CA GLU A 25 -4.52 3.83 13.51
C GLU A 25 -3.40 2.78 13.50
N GLU A 26 -3.66 1.60 14.07
CA GLU A 26 -2.71 0.47 14.05
C GLU A 26 -2.46 0.00 12.62
N THR A 27 -3.50 -0.09 11.79
CA THR A 27 -3.38 -0.46 10.39
C THR A 27 -2.53 0.54 9.62
N ILE A 28 -2.77 1.85 9.80
CA ILE A 28 -1.98 2.93 9.18
C ILE A 28 -0.53 2.87 9.65
N ALA A 29 -0.29 2.71 10.96
CA ALA A 29 1.05 2.63 11.53
C ALA A 29 1.84 1.46 10.95
N TRP A 30 1.20 0.28 10.85
CA TRP A 30 1.80 -0.91 10.26
C TRP A 30 2.14 -0.74 8.78
N ILE A 31 1.21 -0.18 7.97
CA ILE A 31 1.46 0.11 6.55
C ILE A 31 2.64 1.07 6.39
N LYS A 32 2.69 2.14 7.19
CA LYS A 32 3.80 3.09 7.20
C LYS A 32 5.12 2.40 7.50
N GLU A 33 5.18 1.62 8.57
CA GLU A 33 6.41 0.88 8.93
C GLU A 33 6.89 0.00 7.78
N LYS A 34 5.98 -0.73 7.13
CA LYS A 34 6.36 -1.70 6.07
C LYS A 34 6.70 -1.04 4.74
N LEU A 35 6.09 0.06 4.39
CA LEU A 35 6.35 0.75 3.12
C LEU A 35 7.40 1.86 3.22
N LEU A 36 7.46 2.64 4.32
CA LEU A 36 8.46 3.71 4.47
C LEU A 36 9.89 3.18 4.54
N ASN A 37 10.08 2.03 5.20
CA ASN A 37 11.41 1.43 5.36
C ASN A 37 11.85 0.59 4.15
N ASN A 38 11.02 0.48 3.11
CA ASN A 38 11.25 -0.36 1.95
C ASN A 38 11.34 0.45 0.66
N THR A 39 12.22 1.44 0.62
CA THR A 39 12.58 2.10 -0.64
C THR A 39 13.27 1.11 -1.55
N LEU A 40 12.63 0.74 -2.65
CA LEU A 40 13.18 -0.19 -3.62
C LEU A 40 14.01 0.56 -4.65
N LEU A 41 15.30 0.25 -4.68
CA LEU A 41 16.19 0.69 -5.75
C LEU A 41 16.31 -0.45 -6.76
N HIS A 42 15.75 -0.26 -7.95
CA HIS A 42 15.88 -1.24 -9.03
C HIS A 42 16.73 -0.69 -10.16
N SER A 43 17.71 -1.50 -10.56
CA SER A 43 18.37 -1.30 -11.84
C SER A 43 17.36 -1.63 -12.94
N PRO A 44 16.99 -0.70 -13.81
CA PRO A 44 15.97 -0.95 -14.81
C PRO A 44 16.51 -1.86 -15.92
N ARG A 45 15.79 -2.93 -16.22
CA ARG A 45 16.05 -3.75 -17.42
C ARG A 45 15.83 -2.98 -18.73
N TYR A 46 15.20 -1.80 -18.66
CA TYR A 46 14.81 -0.98 -19.80
C TYR A 46 15.27 0.48 -19.70
N SER A 47 16.17 0.81 -18.82
CA SER A 47 16.68 2.18 -18.80
C SER A 47 17.87 2.32 -19.73
N VAL A 48 17.92 3.45 -20.37
CA VAL A 48 19.10 4.00 -20.99
C VAL A 48 20.29 3.78 -20.06
N LYS A 49 21.20 2.90 -20.46
CA LYS A 49 22.49 2.58 -19.81
C LYS A 49 22.63 3.05 -18.35
N GLY A 50 22.59 2.13 -17.41
CA GLY A 50 23.07 2.35 -16.04
C GLY A 50 22.15 3.09 -15.05
N GLY A 51 20.99 3.61 -15.47
CA GLY A 51 20.06 4.30 -14.57
C GLY A 51 19.33 3.37 -13.60
N HIS A 52 18.67 3.91 -12.59
CA HIS A 52 17.89 3.16 -11.62
C HIS A 52 16.52 3.79 -11.35
N ASN A 53 15.59 2.98 -10.88
CA ASN A 53 14.27 3.43 -10.44
C ASN A 53 14.18 3.35 -8.91
N LYS A 54 13.48 4.30 -8.33
CA LYS A 54 13.19 4.34 -6.90
C LYS A 54 11.68 4.46 -6.70
N PHE A 55 11.14 3.63 -5.83
CA PHE A 55 9.77 3.74 -5.32
C PHE A 55 9.83 4.12 -3.85
N SER A 56 9.06 5.10 -3.43
CA SER A 56 9.00 5.51 -2.03
C SER A 56 7.60 5.93 -1.64
N LEU A 57 7.18 5.47 -0.46
CA LEU A 57 5.97 5.98 0.18
C LEU A 57 6.26 7.40 0.69
N GLN A 58 5.40 8.35 0.37
CA GLN A 58 5.49 9.72 0.87
C GLN A 58 4.60 9.90 2.10
N SER A 59 3.36 9.43 2.02
CA SER A 59 2.44 9.47 3.16
C SER A 59 1.38 8.37 3.08
N VAL A 60 0.89 7.97 4.23
CA VAL A 60 -0.39 7.29 4.40
C VAL A 60 -1.16 8.11 5.42
N ASP A 61 -2.25 8.70 4.99
CA ASP A 61 -3.23 9.29 5.88
C ASP A 61 -4.45 8.37 6.03
N GLU A 62 -5.53 8.90 6.57
CA GLU A 62 -6.71 8.10 6.86
C GLU A 62 -7.27 7.34 5.65
N CYS A 63 -7.28 7.95 4.46
CA CYS A 63 -7.95 7.39 3.28
C CYS A 63 -7.19 7.61 1.98
N THR A 64 -5.94 8.06 2.05
CA THR A 64 -5.10 8.33 0.90
C THR A 64 -3.70 7.81 1.10
N ILE A 65 -3.17 7.14 0.11
CA ILE A 65 -1.74 6.82 0.01
C ILE A 65 -1.13 7.74 -1.01
N VAL A 66 -0.01 8.34 -0.65
CA VAL A 66 0.84 9.08 -1.60
C VAL A 66 2.14 8.34 -1.76
N TYR A 67 2.46 7.95 -2.96
CA TYR A 67 3.74 7.35 -3.26
C TYR A 67 4.40 8.08 -4.42
N ARG A 68 5.74 7.94 -4.50
CA ARG A 68 6.56 8.56 -5.53
C ARG A 68 7.35 7.50 -6.28
N TYR A 69 7.35 7.61 -7.59
CA TYR A 69 8.22 6.88 -8.50
C TYR A 69 9.23 7.86 -9.08
N GLU A 70 10.52 7.51 -8.99
CA GLU A 70 11.62 8.31 -9.49
C GLU A 70 12.45 7.44 -10.44
N ARG A 71 12.74 7.96 -11.62
CA ARG A 71 13.70 7.37 -12.56
C ARG A 71 14.91 8.27 -12.61
N TYR A 72 16.08 7.67 -12.54
CA TYR A 72 17.36 8.37 -12.59
C TYR A 72 18.16 7.97 -13.81
N PHE A 73 18.92 8.92 -14.36
CA PHE A 73 20.00 8.64 -15.29
C PHE A 73 21.20 8.02 -14.58
N GLU A 74 22.18 7.53 -15.36
CA GLU A 74 23.43 6.98 -14.84
C GLU A 74 24.24 7.99 -13.99
N ASP A 75 24.15 9.26 -14.33
CA ASP A 75 24.80 10.36 -13.62
C ASP A 75 24.06 10.79 -12.34
N GLY A 76 23.00 10.07 -11.95
CA GLY A 76 22.25 10.33 -10.74
C GLY A 76 21.22 11.45 -10.84
N ARG A 77 21.06 12.10 -12.01
CA ARG A 77 20.00 13.10 -12.20
C ARG A 77 18.65 12.43 -12.40
N PRO A 78 17.57 12.95 -11.81
CA PRO A 78 16.23 12.43 -12.07
C PRO A 78 15.83 12.72 -13.53
N SER A 79 15.37 11.69 -14.24
CA SER A 79 14.78 11.82 -15.57
C SER A 79 13.28 11.99 -15.54
N VAL A 80 12.63 11.32 -14.58
CA VAL A 80 11.18 11.40 -14.34
C VAL A 80 10.93 11.28 -12.84
N VAL A 81 10.08 12.16 -12.32
CA VAL A 81 9.57 12.07 -10.95
C VAL A 81 8.05 12.15 -11.01
N LEU A 82 7.39 11.06 -10.66
CA LEU A 82 5.93 10.95 -10.58
C LEU A 82 5.51 10.82 -9.14
N GLU A 83 4.49 11.57 -8.75
CA GLU A 83 3.82 11.43 -7.46
C GLU A 83 2.36 11.06 -7.69
N GLU A 84 1.88 10.05 -7.02
CA GLU A 84 0.52 9.55 -7.17
C GLU A 84 -0.21 9.45 -5.86
N GLN A 85 -1.46 9.89 -5.87
CA GLN A 85 -2.40 9.85 -4.75
C GLN A 85 -3.47 8.81 -5.03
N LEU A 86 -3.53 7.79 -4.19
CA LEU A 86 -4.45 6.68 -4.28
C LEU A 86 -5.55 6.85 -3.22
N PRO A 87 -6.79 7.17 -3.61
CA PRO A 87 -7.92 7.26 -2.69
C PRO A 87 -8.42 5.87 -2.33
N ILE A 88 -8.00 5.33 -1.18
CA ILE A 88 -8.20 3.93 -0.76
C ILE A 88 -9.68 3.52 -0.80
N ALA A 89 -10.61 4.43 -0.46
CA ALA A 89 -12.05 4.15 -0.48
C ALA A 89 -12.63 3.88 -1.88
N LYS A 90 -11.93 4.29 -2.94
CA LYS A 90 -12.40 4.26 -4.34
C LYS A 90 -11.67 3.25 -5.21
N ILE A 91 -10.72 2.53 -4.66
CA ILE A 91 -9.90 1.57 -5.38
C ILE A 91 -9.95 0.21 -4.71
N LYS A 92 -9.72 -0.83 -5.49
CA LYS A 92 -9.43 -2.18 -5.03
C LYS A 92 -7.93 -2.40 -5.08
N ILE A 93 -7.38 -3.00 -4.05
CA ILE A 93 -5.97 -3.39 -4.02
C ILE A 93 -5.88 -4.91 -4.17
N ASP A 94 -5.17 -5.33 -5.18
CA ASP A 94 -4.75 -6.72 -5.39
C ASP A 94 -3.21 -6.78 -5.40
N SER A 95 -2.64 -7.96 -5.43
CA SER A 95 -1.20 -8.14 -5.61
C SER A 95 -0.91 -9.22 -6.63
N TYR A 96 0.22 -9.10 -7.32
CA TYR A 96 0.68 -10.11 -8.25
C TYR A 96 2.20 -10.18 -8.29
N ILE A 97 2.70 -11.33 -8.72
CA ILE A 97 4.12 -11.55 -9.00
C ILE A 97 4.28 -11.58 -10.52
N SER A 98 5.13 -10.71 -11.03
CA SER A 98 5.44 -10.65 -12.45
C SER A 98 6.36 -11.80 -12.88
N SER A 99 6.43 -12.07 -14.17
CA SER A 99 7.26 -13.15 -14.73
C SER A 99 8.76 -13.07 -14.40
N ASN A 100 9.24 -11.89 -14.00
CA ASN A 100 10.62 -11.67 -13.56
C ASN A 100 10.79 -11.70 -12.03
N GLY A 101 9.78 -12.19 -11.29
CA GLY A 101 9.82 -12.34 -9.82
C GLY A 101 9.60 -11.05 -9.03
N LYS A 102 9.31 -9.93 -9.68
CA LYS A 102 8.96 -8.69 -8.99
C LYS A 102 7.53 -8.74 -8.49
N VAL A 103 7.31 -8.17 -7.33
CA VAL A 103 6.01 -8.13 -6.66
C VAL A 103 5.42 -6.74 -6.71
N PHE A 104 4.14 -6.66 -7.08
CA PHE A 104 3.41 -5.41 -7.20
C PHE A 104 2.11 -5.45 -6.43
N LEU A 105 1.75 -4.32 -5.82
CA LEU A 105 0.38 -4.00 -5.45
C LEU A 105 -0.28 -3.30 -6.63
N LEU A 106 -1.39 -3.84 -7.09
CA LEU A 106 -2.20 -3.27 -8.16
C LEU A 106 -3.39 -2.54 -7.55
N ALA A 107 -3.38 -1.23 -7.64
CA ALA A 107 -4.50 -0.37 -7.28
C ALA A 107 -5.38 -0.15 -8.52
N THR A 108 -6.66 -0.52 -8.47
CA THR A 108 -7.57 -0.40 -9.62
C THR A 108 -8.90 0.20 -9.20
N SER A 109 -9.37 1.20 -9.94
CA SER A 109 -10.74 1.70 -9.85
C SER A 109 -11.61 1.04 -10.92
N THR A 110 -12.84 0.70 -10.56
CA THR A 110 -13.77 0.00 -11.47
C THR A 110 -14.42 0.91 -12.49
N ASN A 111 -14.72 2.16 -12.13
CA ASN A 111 -15.61 3.00 -12.93
C ASN A 111 -14.96 4.30 -13.44
N GLU A 112 -14.12 4.93 -12.65
CA GLU A 112 -13.62 6.27 -12.91
C GLU A 112 -12.08 6.37 -12.79
N GLU A 113 -11.50 7.38 -13.40
CA GLU A 113 -10.11 7.75 -13.19
C GLU A 113 -9.99 8.53 -11.88
N VAL A 114 -9.72 7.85 -10.78
CA VAL A 114 -9.68 8.42 -9.43
C VAL A 114 -8.28 8.60 -8.87
N ILE A 115 -7.29 7.93 -9.47
CA ILE A 115 -5.89 8.04 -9.06
C ILE A 115 -5.34 9.32 -9.67
N ARG A 116 -4.98 10.26 -8.82
CA ARG A 116 -4.40 11.54 -9.23
C ARG A 116 -2.90 11.41 -9.27
N GLY A 117 -2.29 11.78 -10.39
CA GLY A 117 -0.85 11.80 -10.56
C GLY A 117 -0.35 13.19 -10.94
N ARG A 118 0.89 13.46 -10.54
CA ARG A 118 1.64 14.65 -10.94
C ARG A 118 3.02 14.25 -11.41
N ASN A 119 3.36 14.66 -12.61
CA ASN A 119 4.73 14.61 -13.11
C ASN A 119 5.47 15.85 -12.60
N LEU A 120 6.31 15.65 -11.58
CA LEU A 120 7.05 16.75 -10.96
C LEU A 120 8.18 17.26 -11.83
N THR A 121 8.65 16.45 -12.79
CA THR A 121 9.69 16.86 -13.76
C THR A 121 9.13 17.84 -14.79
N GLU A 122 7.90 17.60 -15.26
CA GLU A 122 7.26 18.39 -16.32
C GLU A 122 6.23 19.38 -15.79
N GLY A 123 5.85 19.28 -14.50
CA GLY A 123 4.83 20.11 -13.89
C GLY A 123 3.40 19.77 -14.34
N THR A 124 3.16 18.61 -14.97
CA THR A 124 1.87 18.21 -15.51
C THR A 124 1.09 17.34 -14.52
N ASN A 125 -0.24 17.41 -14.55
CA ASN A 125 -1.13 16.56 -13.78
C ASN A 125 -1.86 15.56 -14.69
N TYR A 126 -2.20 14.40 -14.16
CA TYR A 126 -2.96 13.38 -14.88
C TYR A 126 -3.90 12.60 -13.96
N LEU A 127 -4.87 11.92 -14.56
CA LEU A 127 -5.76 10.98 -13.89
C LEU A 127 -5.58 9.60 -14.51
N LYS A 128 -5.80 8.54 -13.74
CA LYS A 128 -5.77 7.17 -14.23
C LYS A 128 -6.64 6.22 -13.40
N LYS A 129 -6.97 5.07 -14.00
CA LYS A 129 -7.79 4.03 -13.37
C LYS A 129 -6.97 3.04 -12.54
N SER A 130 -5.71 2.87 -12.86
CA SER A 130 -4.87 1.87 -12.21
C SER A 130 -3.46 2.37 -11.95
N SER A 131 -2.84 1.84 -10.91
CA SER A 131 -1.45 2.07 -10.57
C SER A 131 -0.80 0.81 -9.99
N ASN A 132 0.50 0.67 -10.22
CA ASN A 132 1.32 -0.40 -9.68
C ASN A 132 2.35 0.19 -8.72
N ILE A 133 2.39 -0.37 -7.51
CA ILE A 133 3.40 -0.06 -6.50
C ILE A 133 4.26 -1.30 -6.35
N GLU A 134 5.53 -1.22 -6.71
CA GLU A 134 6.47 -2.31 -6.48
C GLU A 134 6.79 -2.40 -4.99
N VAL A 135 6.77 -3.63 -4.46
CA VAL A 135 7.05 -3.90 -3.04
C VAL A 135 8.06 -5.03 -2.90
N PRO A 136 8.80 -5.11 -1.79
CA PRO A 136 9.74 -6.21 -1.56
C PRO A 136 9.05 -7.57 -1.60
N ASN A 137 9.73 -8.55 -2.20
CA ASN A 137 9.29 -9.95 -2.18
C ASN A 137 9.86 -10.64 -0.94
N THR A 138 9.38 -10.28 0.25
CA THR A 138 9.82 -10.83 1.54
C THR A 138 8.61 -11.23 2.36
N ASP A 139 8.67 -12.39 3.01
CA ASP A 139 7.71 -12.86 4.04
C ASP A 139 6.22 -12.67 3.66
N ASN A 140 5.85 -12.88 2.40
CA ASN A 140 4.50 -12.63 1.87
C ASN A 140 4.00 -11.21 2.16
N LEU A 141 4.91 -10.24 2.20
CA LEU A 141 4.59 -8.84 2.53
C LEU A 141 3.48 -8.28 1.63
N HIS A 142 3.48 -8.62 0.34
CA HIS A 142 2.48 -8.15 -0.62
C HIS A 142 1.06 -8.60 -0.26
N GLU A 143 0.87 -9.87 0.15
CA GLU A 143 -0.45 -10.36 0.58
C GLU A 143 -0.91 -9.66 1.86
N ARG A 144 0.02 -9.48 2.80
CA ARG A 144 -0.26 -8.79 4.07
C ARG A 144 -0.59 -7.32 3.84
N LEU A 145 0.13 -6.63 2.96
CA LEU A 145 -0.17 -5.26 2.55
C LEU A 145 -1.52 -5.16 1.84
N THR A 146 -1.82 -6.08 0.92
CA THR A 146 -3.12 -6.15 0.26
C THR A 146 -4.27 -6.25 1.27
N LYS A 147 -4.14 -7.15 2.25
CA LYS A 147 -5.14 -7.30 3.32
C LYS A 147 -5.27 -6.04 4.17
N ALA A 148 -4.15 -5.45 4.58
CA ALA A 148 -4.15 -4.25 5.41
C ALA A 148 -4.74 -3.03 4.68
N LEU A 149 -4.43 -2.85 3.40
CA LEU A 149 -4.96 -1.76 2.59
C LEU A 149 -6.46 -1.91 2.31
N ASN A 150 -6.92 -3.13 2.00
CA ASN A 150 -8.35 -3.40 1.86
C ASN A 150 -9.10 -3.27 3.20
N HIS A 151 -8.46 -3.62 4.32
CA HIS A 151 -9.03 -3.36 5.65
C HIS A 151 -9.12 -1.86 5.94
N LEU A 152 -8.07 -1.10 5.64
CA LEU A 152 -8.10 0.37 5.76
C LEU A 152 -9.23 0.98 4.91
N ALA A 153 -9.51 0.43 3.73
CA ALA A 153 -10.60 0.87 2.87
C ALA A 153 -11.97 0.78 3.56
N THR A 154 -12.20 -0.21 4.43
CA THR A 154 -13.48 -0.36 5.15
C THR A 154 -13.74 0.82 6.10
N PHE A 155 -12.70 1.35 6.74
CA PHE A 155 -12.82 2.54 7.59
C PHE A 155 -13.09 3.81 6.78
N CYS A 156 -12.61 3.86 5.54
CA CYS A 156 -12.78 5.01 4.66
C CYS A 156 -14.18 5.07 4.02
N GLN A 157 -14.79 3.93 3.75
CA GLN A 157 -16.14 3.84 3.18
C GLN A 157 -17.21 4.25 4.18
N ASN A 158 -16.97 4.07 5.47
CA ASN A 158 -17.94 4.37 6.53
C ASN A 158 -17.99 5.86 6.92
N LYS A 159 -17.14 6.72 6.35
CA LYS A 159 -17.26 8.19 6.46
C LYS A 159 -18.34 8.75 5.54
N ARG A 160 -19.49 8.06 5.37
CA ARG A 160 -20.67 8.68 4.79
C ARG A 160 -21.20 9.69 5.81
N GLU A 161 -20.87 10.96 5.56
CA GLU A 161 -21.69 12.17 5.79
C GLU A 161 -22.72 12.01 6.90
N THR A 162 -22.32 12.32 8.14
CA THR A 162 -23.23 12.88 9.13
C THR A 162 -23.35 14.36 8.80
N PHE A 163 -24.35 14.70 7.99
CA PHE A 163 -24.89 16.05 7.92
C PHE A 163 -25.91 16.25 9.03
#